data_fd89bc4bae51fcd63cff3d3c8be7f6e5
#
_entry.id   fd89bc4bae51fcd63cff3d3c8be7f6e5
#
_cell.length_a   1.000
_cell.length_b   1.000
_cell.length_c   1.000
_cell.angle_alpha   90.00
_cell.angle_beta   90.00
_cell.angle_gamma   90.00
#
_symmetry.space_group_name_H-M   'P 1'
#
loop_
_entity.id
_entity.type
_entity.pdbx_description
1 polymer ?
#
loop_
_entity_poly.entity_id
_entity_poly.type
_entity_poly.pdbx_seq_one_letter_code
_entity_poly.pdbx_strand_id
1 'polypeptide(L)'
;MLPLLASMIVSFIPGSQAKAIRNVTLGASGLSAILSLVAFCTFQVDGGLQFETKWIWVESLGLNFHLGADGINIGIIFMGAVVAFASVCCAGDITHRVKEFYVLLNIMIGGVLGAFASMDLFFFYFFHELALVPTFIMIGVWGRGQNRNYAAYKITLYLSLGALLALIGLIGVYVQADADSFSIPDLINKVKEQSIDESAQKWIFPLLMFGFGILVSLWPFHTWAPLGYSAAPTATAMLHAGVLKKFGLYGMIRIAIPMAPVGAQYWLGILAWLAMANLLFCGLVAVRQKDLNLLIGNSSVAHMGFIFLGIASMNIIGLTGAVLVMIAHGLLAALAFGLSGHFYQQNSSLDMTQMGGLLRKMPLAGTAFLMAMMAGCGLPGFANFAGELTIFFAAWSAGYKLITVIACLLYTSPSPRDRG
;
A
#
# COMPACT_ATOMS: atom_id res chain seq x y z
N MET A 1 12.96 -8.95 -8.22
CA MET A 1 13.90 -10.03 -7.79
C MET A 1 15.26 -9.50 -7.28
N LEU A 2 15.80 -8.40 -7.79
CA LEU A 2 17.09 -7.86 -7.31
C LEU A 2 17.19 -7.65 -5.79
N PRO A 3 16.18 -7.11 -5.09
CA PRO A 3 16.27 -6.98 -3.62
C PRO A 3 16.34 -8.32 -2.89
N LEU A 4 15.68 -9.37 -3.39
CA LEU A 4 15.78 -10.71 -2.80
C LEU A 4 17.19 -11.30 -2.97
N LEU A 5 17.79 -11.11 -4.15
CA LEU A 5 19.20 -11.47 -4.35
C LEU A 5 20.13 -10.66 -3.43
N ALA A 6 19.86 -9.36 -3.26
CA ALA A 6 20.62 -8.53 -2.33
C ALA A 6 20.47 -9.02 -0.87
N SER A 7 19.29 -9.50 -0.45
CA SER A 7 19.11 -10.07 0.89
C SER A 7 19.98 -11.30 1.10
N MET A 8 20.09 -12.15 0.10
CA MET A 8 21.00 -13.32 0.12
C MET A 8 22.45 -12.89 0.21
N ILE A 9 22.90 -11.94 -0.63
CA ILE A 9 24.28 -11.43 -0.61
C ILE A 9 24.61 -10.81 0.76
N VAL A 10 23.73 -9.94 1.28
CA VAL A 10 23.90 -9.29 2.59
C VAL A 10 23.98 -10.31 3.71
N SER A 11 23.29 -11.46 3.61
CA SER A 11 23.35 -12.54 4.61
C SER A 11 24.73 -13.16 4.75
N PHE A 12 25.57 -13.12 3.73
CA PHE A 12 26.95 -13.61 3.77
C PHE A 12 27.97 -12.53 4.19
N ILE A 13 27.61 -11.24 4.17
CA ILE A 13 28.50 -10.16 4.62
C ILE A 13 28.59 -10.15 6.14
N PRO A 14 29.79 -10.05 6.75
CA PRO A 14 29.95 -9.90 8.20
C PRO A 14 29.20 -8.67 8.73
N GLY A 15 28.52 -8.80 9.87
CA GLY A 15 27.74 -7.71 10.48
C GLY A 15 28.57 -6.47 10.86
N SER A 16 29.90 -6.62 11.01
CA SER A 16 30.83 -5.51 11.24
C SER A 16 30.99 -4.58 10.03
N GLN A 17 30.66 -5.05 8.82
CA GLN A 17 30.79 -4.28 7.58
C GLN A 17 29.49 -3.53 7.22
N ALA A 18 28.96 -2.72 8.13
CA ALA A 18 27.68 -2.00 7.94
C ALA A 18 27.64 -1.13 6.67
N LYS A 19 28.77 -0.52 6.27
CA LYS A 19 28.88 0.26 5.04
C LYS A 19 28.68 -0.61 3.77
N ALA A 20 29.30 -1.79 3.74
CA ALA A 20 29.15 -2.72 2.61
C ALA A 20 27.70 -3.21 2.48
N ILE A 21 27.09 -3.61 3.60
CA ILE A 21 25.69 -4.02 3.68
C ILE A 21 24.76 -2.93 3.11
N ARG A 22 24.94 -1.69 3.57
CA ARG A 22 24.15 -0.55 3.09
C ARG A 22 24.35 -0.29 1.59
N ASN A 23 25.59 -0.32 1.12
CA ASN A 23 25.90 -0.06 -0.29
C ASN A 23 25.31 -1.12 -1.23
N VAL A 24 25.36 -2.41 -0.86
CA VAL A 24 24.71 -3.50 -1.62
C VAL A 24 23.21 -3.27 -1.70
N THR A 25 22.57 -2.94 -0.58
CA THR A 25 21.13 -2.66 -0.55
C THR A 25 20.78 -1.42 -1.36
N LEU A 26 21.55 -0.34 -1.27
CA LEU A 26 21.38 0.87 -2.08
C LEU A 26 21.53 0.58 -3.58
N GLY A 27 22.57 -0.18 -3.95
CA GLY A 27 22.79 -0.58 -5.34
C GLY A 27 21.62 -1.41 -5.91
N ALA A 28 21.15 -2.40 -5.15
CA ALA A 28 20.05 -3.25 -5.58
C ALA A 28 18.71 -2.50 -5.68
N SER A 29 18.39 -1.67 -4.69
CA SER A 29 17.16 -0.85 -4.71
C SER A 29 17.22 0.26 -5.77
N GLY A 30 18.38 0.91 -5.95
CA GLY A 30 18.60 1.90 -6.99
C GLY A 30 18.50 1.31 -8.40
N LEU A 31 19.13 0.14 -8.64
CA LEU A 31 18.99 -0.57 -9.91
C LEU A 31 17.54 -0.99 -10.16
N SER A 32 16.82 -1.44 -9.13
CA SER A 32 15.39 -1.76 -9.24
C SER A 32 14.56 -0.53 -9.63
N ALA A 33 14.87 0.65 -9.08
CA ALA A 33 14.19 1.89 -9.41
C ALA A 33 14.49 2.32 -10.88
N ILE A 34 15.73 2.19 -11.34
CA ILE A 34 16.11 2.49 -12.72
C ILE A 34 15.40 1.54 -13.69
N LEU A 35 15.44 0.23 -13.43
CA LEU A 35 14.79 -0.76 -14.30
C LEU A 35 13.26 -0.57 -14.34
N SER A 36 12.64 -0.23 -13.20
CA SER A 36 11.19 0.06 -13.17
C SER A 36 10.85 1.35 -13.93
N LEU A 37 11.72 2.37 -13.89
CA LEU A 37 11.57 3.59 -14.69
C LEU A 37 11.68 3.26 -16.18
N VAL A 38 12.68 2.48 -16.60
CA VAL A 38 12.84 2.04 -18.00
C VAL A 38 11.59 1.28 -18.45
N ALA A 39 11.13 0.32 -17.65
CA ALA A 39 9.90 -0.43 -17.96
C ALA A 39 8.68 0.49 -18.08
N PHE A 40 8.53 1.47 -17.17
CA PHE A 40 7.44 2.44 -17.23
C PHE A 40 7.51 3.33 -18.49
N CYS A 41 8.69 3.81 -18.88
CA CYS A 41 8.88 4.66 -20.06
C CYS A 41 8.76 3.90 -21.38
N THR A 42 9.03 2.59 -21.40
CA THR A 42 8.94 1.74 -22.60
C THR A 42 7.62 0.98 -22.71
N PHE A 43 6.75 1.12 -21.69
CA PHE A 43 5.45 0.45 -21.68
C PHE A 43 4.53 0.98 -22.79
N GLN A 44 3.93 0.05 -23.54
CA GLN A 44 2.99 0.36 -24.62
C GLN A 44 1.57 0.24 -24.10
N VAL A 45 0.79 1.32 -24.16
CA VAL A 45 -0.55 1.40 -23.55
C VAL A 45 -1.51 0.34 -24.08
N ASP A 46 -1.44 0.04 -25.38
CA ASP A 46 -2.30 -0.92 -26.05
C ASP A 46 -1.71 -2.34 -26.13
N GLY A 47 -0.55 -2.57 -25.51
CA GLY A 47 0.23 -3.82 -25.64
C GLY A 47 -0.23 -4.96 -24.71
N GLY A 48 -1.28 -4.77 -23.90
CA GLY A 48 -1.73 -5.79 -22.95
C GLY A 48 -0.69 -6.10 -21.86
N LEU A 49 -0.48 -7.39 -21.57
CA LEU A 49 0.54 -7.85 -20.61
C LEU A 49 1.93 -7.80 -21.27
N GLN A 50 2.87 -7.13 -20.62
CA GLN A 50 4.24 -6.92 -21.13
C GLN A 50 5.27 -7.30 -20.07
N PHE A 51 6.55 -7.41 -20.48
CA PHE A 51 7.66 -7.82 -19.63
C PHE A 51 7.38 -9.16 -18.94
N GLU A 52 6.70 -10.04 -19.66
CA GLU A 52 6.20 -11.30 -19.15
C GLU A 52 7.35 -12.30 -18.98
N THR A 53 7.32 -12.98 -17.82
CA THR A 53 8.20 -14.12 -17.54
C THR A 53 7.36 -15.19 -16.91
N LYS A 54 7.28 -16.37 -17.55
CA LYS A 54 6.48 -17.51 -17.08
C LYS A 54 7.33 -18.76 -17.05
N TRP A 55 7.46 -19.38 -15.88
CA TRP A 55 8.14 -20.66 -15.67
C TRP A 55 7.22 -21.60 -14.90
N ILE A 56 7.10 -22.83 -15.36
CA ILE A 56 6.38 -23.88 -14.65
C ILE A 56 7.18 -24.24 -13.40
N TRP A 57 6.60 -24.06 -12.22
CA TRP A 57 7.25 -24.39 -10.95
C TRP A 57 6.82 -25.77 -10.45
N VAL A 58 5.50 -26.03 -10.36
CA VAL A 58 4.96 -27.35 -9.97
C VAL A 58 3.82 -27.69 -10.94
N GLU A 59 4.12 -28.53 -11.92
CA GLU A 59 3.19 -28.89 -12.99
C GLU A 59 1.94 -29.59 -12.46
N SER A 60 2.11 -30.53 -11.49
CA SER A 60 1.00 -31.29 -10.90
C SER A 60 -0.04 -30.43 -10.14
N LEU A 61 0.31 -29.22 -9.77
CA LEU A 61 -0.56 -28.25 -9.08
C LEU A 61 -0.95 -27.07 -9.96
N GLY A 62 -0.48 -27.01 -11.20
CA GLY A 62 -0.72 -25.87 -12.09
C GLY A 62 -0.07 -24.57 -11.60
N LEU A 63 0.96 -24.65 -10.74
CA LEU A 63 1.66 -23.48 -10.20
C LEU A 63 2.72 -22.99 -11.17
N ASN A 64 2.62 -21.70 -11.55
CA ASN A 64 3.55 -21.06 -12.46
C ASN A 64 4.16 -19.84 -11.80
N PHE A 65 5.50 -19.74 -11.83
CA PHE A 65 6.15 -18.48 -11.53
C PHE A 65 5.92 -17.54 -12.71
N HIS A 66 4.85 -16.73 -12.60
CA HIS A 66 4.40 -15.86 -13.67
C HIS A 66 4.42 -14.42 -13.20
N LEU A 67 5.28 -13.63 -13.80
CA LEU A 67 5.39 -12.20 -13.57
C LEU A 67 5.09 -11.44 -14.86
N GLY A 68 4.47 -10.27 -14.73
CA GLY A 68 4.17 -9.40 -15.87
C GLY A 68 3.75 -8.01 -15.43
N ALA A 69 3.70 -7.10 -16.39
CA ALA A 69 3.25 -5.74 -16.17
C ALA A 69 2.18 -5.34 -17.18
N ASP A 70 1.15 -4.65 -16.70
CA ASP A 70 0.09 -4.07 -17.51
C ASP A 70 -0.23 -2.63 -17.05
N GLY A 71 -1.24 -2.00 -17.65
CA GLY A 71 -1.60 -0.62 -17.35
C GLY A 71 -2.03 -0.35 -15.91
N ILE A 72 -2.42 -1.38 -15.14
CA ILE A 72 -2.81 -1.21 -13.73
C ILE A 72 -1.59 -1.22 -12.82
N ASN A 73 -0.67 -2.20 -13.00
CA ASN A 73 0.42 -2.43 -12.07
C ASN A 73 1.73 -1.72 -12.41
N ILE A 74 1.98 -1.34 -13.67
CA ILE A 74 3.25 -0.74 -14.07
C ILE A 74 3.57 0.54 -13.28
N GLY A 75 2.58 1.42 -13.09
CA GLY A 75 2.74 2.64 -12.29
C GLY A 75 2.95 2.36 -10.80
N ILE A 76 2.29 1.32 -10.27
CA ILE A 76 2.43 0.90 -8.86
C ILE A 76 3.82 0.27 -8.63
N ILE A 77 4.32 -0.54 -9.55
CA ILE A 77 5.68 -1.12 -9.52
C ILE A 77 6.73 -0.01 -9.54
N PHE A 78 6.59 0.96 -10.45
CA PHE A 78 7.51 2.10 -10.52
C PHE A 78 7.49 2.92 -9.22
N MET A 79 6.33 3.32 -8.75
CA MET A 79 6.16 4.02 -7.48
C MET A 79 6.79 3.22 -6.32
N GLY A 80 6.50 1.92 -6.24
CA GLY A 80 7.03 1.02 -5.23
C GLY A 80 8.56 0.96 -5.23
N ALA A 81 9.18 0.89 -6.40
CA ALA A 81 10.64 0.85 -6.54
C ALA A 81 11.31 2.19 -6.14
N VAL A 82 10.70 3.34 -6.50
CA VAL A 82 11.17 4.67 -6.08
C VAL A 82 11.09 4.82 -4.56
N VAL A 83 9.96 4.44 -3.95
CA VAL A 83 9.78 4.48 -2.50
C VAL A 83 10.74 3.53 -1.80
N ALA A 84 10.99 2.35 -2.37
CA ALA A 84 11.96 1.39 -1.83
C ALA A 84 13.38 1.98 -1.79
N PHE A 85 13.83 2.57 -2.87
CA PHE A 85 15.13 3.25 -2.90
C PHE A 85 15.20 4.39 -1.88
N ALA A 86 14.19 5.26 -1.83
CA ALA A 86 14.12 6.35 -0.87
C ALA A 86 14.14 5.83 0.59
N SER A 87 13.45 4.73 0.89
CA SER A 87 13.43 4.13 2.22
C SER A 87 14.79 3.62 2.66
N VAL A 88 15.55 3.00 1.74
CA VAL A 88 16.93 2.57 2.01
C VAL A 88 17.85 3.77 2.28
N CYS A 89 17.67 4.88 1.55
CA CYS A 89 18.39 6.13 1.84
C CYS A 89 18.10 6.66 3.23
N CYS A 90 16.86 6.54 3.71
CA CYS A 90 16.42 7.00 5.03
C CYS A 90 16.75 6.00 6.20
N ALA A 91 17.27 4.81 5.90
CA ALA A 91 17.57 3.79 6.91
C ALA A 91 18.94 3.98 7.61
N GLY A 92 19.56 5.15 7.48
CA GLY A 92 20.89 5.43 8.02
C GLY A 92 20.97 5.55 9.55
N ASP A 93 19.84 5.66 10.23
CA ASP A 93 19.70 5.76 11.69
C ASP A 93 19.82 4.40 12.42
N ILE A 94 19.84 3.31 11.69
CA ILE A 94 19.94 1.95 12.24
C ILE A 94 21.39 1.65 12.60
N THR A 95 21.66 1.54 13.91
CA THR A 95 23.01 1.32 14.46
C THR A 95 23.20 -0.05 15.10
N HIS A 96 22.13 -0.72 15.51
CA HIS A 96 22.19 -2.05 16.12
C HIS A 96 21.56 -3.10 15.19
N ARG A 97 22.16 -4.30 15.17
CA ARG A 97 21.72 -5.43 14.34
C ARG A 97 21.51 -5.03 12.88
N VAL A 98 22.44 -4.25 12.34
CA VAL A 98 22.37 -3.62 11.02
C VAL A 98 22.14 -4.65 9.92
N LYS A 99 22.85 -5.79 9.97
CA LYS A 99 22.76 -6.87 8.98
C LYS A 99 21.33 -7.41 8.88
N GLU A 100 20.74 -7.79 10.00
CA GLU A 100 19.41 -8.37 10.05
C GLU A 100 18.35 -7.36 9.59
N PHE A 101 18.52 -6.08 9.95
CA PHE A 101 17.62 -5.03 9.48
C PHE A 101 17.60 -4.92 7.95
N TYR A 102 18.78 -4.86 7.31
CA TYR A 102 18.86 -4.71 5.85
C TYR A 102 18.49 -6.00 5.11
N VAL A 103 18.70 -7.18 5.69
CA VAL A 103 18.16 -8.44 5.15
C VAL A 103 16.64 -8.38 5.11
N LEU A 104 15.99 -8.05 6.23
CA LEU A 104 14.53 -7.94 6.32
C LEU A 104 13.98 -6.84 5.41
N LEU A 105 14.67 -5.69 5.33
CA LEU A 105 14.28 -4.60 4.45
C LEU A 105 14.30 -5.01 2.97
N ASN A 106 15.34 -5.73 2.54
CA ASN A 106 15.44 -6.25 1.18
C ASN A 106 14.36 -7.31 0.88
N ILE A 107 14.05 -8.19 1.86
CA ILE A 107 12.96 -9.18 1.73
C ILE A 107 11.62 -8.45 1.58
N MET A 108 11.36 -7.43 2.40
CA MET A 108 10.14 -6.63 2.32
C MET A 108 10.00 -5.93 0.97
N ILE A 109 11.08 -5.32 0.45
CA ILE A 109 11.09 -4.67 -0.86
C ILE A 109 10.83 -5.68 -1.97
N GLY A 110 11.54 -6.82 -1.95
CA GLY A 110 11.38 -7.86 -2.95
C GLY A 110 9.99 -8.50 -2.94
N GLY A 111 9.44 -8.72 -1.75
CA GLY A 111 8.08 -9.23 -1.58
C GLY A 111 7.03 -8.28 -2.15
N VAL A 112 7.08 -6.99 -1.82
CA VAL A 112 6.06 -6.04 -2.29
C VAL A 112 6.12 -5.82 -3.81
N LEU A 113 7.32 -5.70 -4.39
CA LEU A 113 7.46 -5.57 -5.85
C LEU A 113 7.08 -6.86 -6.57
N GLY A 114 7.41 -8.02 -6.00
CA GLY A 114 7.00 -9.32 -6.50
C GLY A 114 5.47 -9.51 -6.48
N ALA A 115 4.80 -9.07 -5.41
CA ALA A 115 3.35 -9.16 -5.30
C ALA A 115 2.64 -8.34 -6.38
N PHE A 116 3.09 -7.11 -6.67
CA PHE A 116 2.50 -6.30 -7.73
C PHE A 116 2.78 -6.81 -9.14
N ALA A 117 3.92 -7.46 -9.37
CA ALA A 117 4.26 -8.05 -10.65
C ALA A 117 3.68 -9.45 -10.86
N SER A 118 3.15 -10.10 -9.82
CA SER A 118 2.65 -11.46 -9.90
C SER A 118 1.36 -11.57 -10.69
N MET A 119 1.35 -12.51 -11.65
CA MET A 119 0.19 -12.91 -12.45
C MET A 119 -0.32 -14.32 -12.08
N ASP A 120 0.09 -14.83 -10.93
CA ASP A 120 -0.33 -16.10 -10.37
C ASP A 120 -0.84 -15.89 -8.95
N LEU A 121 -2.00 -16.48 -8.57
CA LEU A 121 -2.65 -16.28 -7.27
C LEU A 121 -1.78 -16.73 -6.11
N PHE A 122 -1.08 -17.86 -6.27
CA PHE A 122 -0.21 -18.40 -5.23
C PHE A 122 0.96 -17.44 -4.99
N PHE A 123 1.67 -17.01 -6.07
CA PHE A 123 2.81 -16.11 -5.94
C PHE A 123 2.38 -14.70 -5.52
N PHE A 124 1.21 -14.24 -5.92
CA PHE A 124 0.62 -12.99 -5.45
C PHE A 124 0.50 -12.99 -3.91
N TYR A 125 -0.08 -14.06 -3.34
CA TYR A 125 -0.22 -14.20 -1.90
C TYR A 125 1.13 -14.47 -1.21
N PHE A 126 1.96 -15.34 -1.76
CA PHE A 126 3.29 -15.67 -1.23
C PHE A 126 4.18 -14.44 -1.09
N PHE A 127 4.27 -13.61 -2.12
CA PHE A 127 5.06 -12.38 -2.08
C PHE A 127 4.52 -11.35 -1.08
N HIS A 128 3.22 -11.31 -0.88
CA HIS A 128 2.62 -10.49 0.16
C HIS A 128 3.06 -10.94 1.55
N GLU A 129 2.96 -12.23 1.86
CA GLU A 129 3.41 -12.77 3.14
C GLU A 129 4.92 -12.56 3.35
N LEU A 130 5.69 -12.70 2.29
CA LEU A 130 7.14 -12.44 2.31
C LEU A 130 7.46 -10.97 2.67
N ALA A 131 6.59 -10.01 2.33
CA ALA A 131 6.73 -8.62 2.71
C ALA A 131 6.15 -8.33 4.11
N LEU A 132 5.12 -9.06 4.53
CA LEU A 132 4.41 -8.85 5.77
C LEU A 132 5.25 -9.25 6.99
N VAL A 133 5.83 -10.45 6.97
CA VAL A 133 6.62 -10.99 8.09
C VAL A 133 7.77 -10.05 8.52
N PRO A 134 8.59 -9.51 7.62
CA PRO A 134 9.59 -8.52 8.01
C PRO A 134 9.03 -7.31 8.74
N THR A 135 7.85 -6.83 8.35
CA THR A 135 7.26 -5.60 8.90
C THR A 135 7.10 -5.67 10.42
N PHE A 136 6.48 -6.73 10.94
CA PHE A 136 6.25 -6.82 12.39
C PHE A 136 7.55 -7.08 13.16
N ILE A 137 8.50 -7.85 12.59
CA ILE A 137 9.82 -8.06 13.20
C ILE A 137 10.55 -6.74 13.30
N MET A 138 10.55 -5.94 12.23
CA MET A 138 11.22 -4.64 12.20
C MET A 138 10.61 -3.65 13.20
N ILE A 139 9.29 -3.64 13.37
CA ILE A 139 8.62 -2.82 14.39
C ILE A 139 8.96 -3.31 15.79
N GLY A 140 8.93 -4.60 16.06
CA GLY A 140 9.21 -5.17 17.38
C GLY A 140 10.66 -4.96 17.83
N VAL A 141 11.63 -5.10 16.92
CA VAL A 141 13.06 -5.04 17.25
C VAL A 141 13.61 -3.61 17.19
N TRP A 142 13.31 -2.84 16.14
CA TRP A 142 13.87 -1.50 15.89
C TRP A 142 12.84 -0.39 16.05
N GLY A 143 11.61 -0.71 16.47
CA GLY A 143 10.53 0.25 16.65
C GLY A 143 10.82 1.26 17.77
N ARG A 144 10.09 2.38 17.73
CA ARG A 144 10.22 3.53 18.63
C ARG A 144 9.14 3.53 19.72
N GLY A 145 9.45 4.16 20.84
CA GLY A 145 8.52 4.38 21.93
C GLY A 145 8.28 3.14 22.83
N GLN A 146 7.61 3.38 23.97
CA GLN A 146 7.32 2.33 24.96
C GLN A 146 6.27 1.32 24.48
N ASN A 147 5.38 1.75 23.60
CA ASN A 147 4.27 0.93 23.10
C ASN A 147 4.61 0.13 21.82
N ARG A 148 5.90 0.04 21.43
CA ARG A 148 6.30 -0.65 20.20
C ARG A 148 5.87 -2.12 20.15
N ASN A 149 5.95 -2.83 21.27
CA ASN A 149 5.53 -4.22 21.34
C ASN A 149 4.02 -4.36 21.14
N TYR A 150 3.22 -3.50 21.76
CA TYR A 150 1.77 -3.47 21.56
C TYR A 150 1.43 -3.15 20.09
N ALA A 151 2.11 -2.18 19.48
CA ALA A 151 1.93 -1.85 18.08
C ALA A 151 2.31 -3.03 17.16
N ALA A 152 3.43 -3.72 17.44
CA ALA A 152 3.85 -4.91 16.68
C ALA A 152 2.83 -6.05 16.81
N TYR A 153 2.33 -6.36 18.01
CA TYR A 153 1.28 -7.37 18.20
C TYR A 153 0.00 -7.00 17.48
N LYS A 154 -0.43 -5.75 17.60
CA LYS A 154 -1.68 -5.29 16.99
C LYS A 154 -1.63 -5.36 15.47
N ILE A 155 -0.55 -4.87 14.86
CA ILE A 155 -0.39 -4.94 13.40
C ILE A 155 -0.36 -6.39 12.94
N THR A 156 0.36 -7.28 13.64
CA THR A 156 0.42 -8.71 13.31
C THR A 156 -0.96 -9.35 13.33
N LEU A 157 -1.72 -9.20 14.43
CA LEU A 157 -3.04 -9.80 14.55
C LEU A 157 -4.00 -9.35 13.45
N TYR A 158 -4.06 -8.04 13.19
CA TYR A 158 -4.96 -7.51 12.16
C TYR A 158 -4.55 -7.97 10.75
N LEU A 159 -3.27 -7.87 10.42
CA LEU A 159 -2.79 -8.24 9.09
C LEU A 159 -2.87 -9.76 8.87
N SER A 160 -2.58 -10.59 9.88
CA SER A 160 -2.77 -12.05 9.76
C SER A 160 -4.25 -12.41 9.59
N LEU A 161 -5.16 -11.74 10.30
CA LEU A 161 -6.60 -11.94 10.09
C LEU A 161 -7.02 -11.56 8.66
N GLY A 162 -6.57 -10.40 8.19
CA GLY A 162 -6.86 -9.94 6.82
C GLY A 162 -6.30 -10.90 5.77
N ALA A 163 -5.06 -11.34 5.94
CA ALA A 163 -4.41 -12.30 5.07
C ALA A 163 -5.13 -13.66 5.03
N LEU A 164 -5.55 -14.17 6.21
CA LEU A 164 -6.30 -15.42 6.29
C LEU A 164 -7.66 -15.33 5.58
N LEU A 165 -8.41 -14.24 5.78
CA LEU A 165 -9.68 -14.04 5.09
C LEU A 165 -9.48 -13.94 3.57
N ALA A 166 -8.45 -13.20 3.12
CA ALA A 166 -8.11 -13.12 1.71
C ALA A 166 -7.73 -14.49 1.14
N LEU A 167 -6.92 -15.28 1.87
CA LEU A 167 -6.54 -16.65 1.45
C LEU A 167 -7.76 -17.55 1.27
N ILE A 168 -8.69 -17.55 2.23
CA ILE A 168 -9.92 -18.34 2.13
C ILE A 168 -10.73 -17.91 0.90
N GLY A 169 -10.83 -16.60 0.64
CA GLY A 169 -11.49 -16.06 -0.54
C GLY A 169 -10.80 -16.47 -1.85
N LEU A 170 -9.45 -16.44 -1.90
CA LEU A 170 -8.67 -16.86 -3.07
C LEU A 170 -8.83 -18.36 -3.35
N ILE A 171 -8.81 -19.20 -2.30
CA ILE A 171 -9.07 -20.65 -2.42
C ILE A 171 -10.52 -20.86 -2.91
N GLY A 172 -11.47 -20.09 -2.38
CA GLY A 172 -12.88 -20.14 -2.82
C GLY A 172 -13.03 -19.85 -4.30
N VAL A 173 -12.34 -18.82 -4.84
CA VAL A 173 -12.31 -18.53 -6.28
C VAL A 173 -11.75 -19.70 -7.07
N TYR A 174 -10.59 -20.22 -6.67
CA TYR A 174 -9.91 -21.31 -7.37
C TYR A 174 -10.80 -22.57 -7.46
N VAL A 175 -11.39 -22.98 -6.33
CA VAL A 175 -12.25 -24.17 -6.24
C VAL A 175 -13.55 -24.00 -7.03
N GLN A 176 -14.20 -22.85 -6.92
CA GLN A 176 -15.49 -22.60 -7.59
C GLN A 176 -15.36 -22.32 -9.10
N ALA A 177 -14.20 -21.86 -9.55
CA ALA A 177 -13.89 -21.72 -10.96
C ALA A 177 -13.52 -23.07 -11.61
N ASP A 178 -13.40 -24.15 -10.85
CA ASP A 178 -12.92 -25.47 -11.31
C ASP A 178 -11.63 -25.34 -12.16
N ALA A 179 -10.67 -24.62 -11.59
CA ALA A 179 -9.51 -24.16 -12.34
C ALA A 179 -8.37 -25.18 -12.30
N ASP A 180 -7.69 -25.33 -13.44
CA ASP A 180 -6.51 -26.20 -13.60
C ASP A 180 -5.19 -25.44 -13.35
N SER A 181 -5.25 -24.10 -13.18
CA SER A 181 -4.10 -23.23 -13.04
C SER A 181 -4.40 -22.09 -12.07
N PHE A 182 -3.35 -21.63 -11.36
CA PHE A 182 -3.40 -20.44 -10.50
C PHE A 182 -3.14 -19.14 -11.28
N SER A 183 -2.98 -19.18 -12.59
CA SER A 183 -2.76 -18.01 -13.44
C SER A 183 -3.97 -17.07 -13.35
N ILE A 184 -3.74 -15.81 -12.93
CA ILE A 184 -4.80 -14.79 -12.79
C ILE A 184 -5.49 -14.50 -14.13
N PRO A 185 -4.76 -14.31 -15.27
CA PRO A 185 -5.41 -14.13 -16.56
C PRO A 185 -6.29 -15.32 -16.98
N ASP A 186 -5.80 -16.55 -16.78
CA ASP A 186 -6.51 -17.77 -17.16
C ASP A 186 -7.80 -17.92 -16.32
N LEU A 187 -7.70 -17.66 -14.99
CA LEU A 187 -8.85 -17.67 -14.09
C LEU A 187 -9.91 -16.64 -14.47
N ILE A 188 -9.51 -15.41 -14.79
CA ILE A 188 -10.42 -14.36 -15.23
C ILE A 188 -11.13 -14.77 -16.52
N ASN A 189 -10.42 -15.38 -17.48
CA ASN A 189 -11.04 -15.85 -18.72
C ASN A 189 -12.01 -17.00 -18.45
N LYS A 190 -11.62 -17.97 -17.61
CA LYS A 190 -12.49 -19.09 -17.24
C LYS A 190 -13.78 -18.63 -16.56
N VAL A 191 -13.69 -17.67 -15.63
CA VAL A 191 -14.87 -17.08 -14.97
C VAL A 191 -15.75 -16.28 -15.95
N LYS A 192 -15.17 -15.67 -16.99
CA LYS A 192 -15.97 -15.01 -18.05
C LYS A 192 -16.72 -16.01 -18.92
N GLU A 193 -16.11 -17.17 -19.23
CA GLU A 193 -16.71 -18.23 -20.02
C GLU A 193 -17.76 -19.01 -19.22
N GLN A 194 -17.41 -19.36 -17.97
CA GLN A 194 -18.28 -20.05 -17.04
C GLN A 194 -18.29 -19.32 -15.70
N SER A 195 -19.32 -18.51 -15.48
CA SER A 195 -19.46 -17.73 -14.25
C SER A 195 -19.55 -18.65 -13.02
N ILE A 196 -18.84 -18.26 -11.97
CA ILE A 196 -19.02 -18.85 -10.63
C ILE A 196 -20.48 -18.65 -10.19
N ASP A 197 -21.06 -19.65 -9.53
CA ASP A 197 -22.43 -19.56 -9.02
C ASP A 197 -22.67 -18.27 -8.21
N GLU A 198 -23.80 -17.63 -8.41
CA GLU A 198 -24.13 -16.34 -7.77
C GLU A 198 -24.12 -16.42 -6.23
N SER A 199 -24.58 -17.55 -5.68
CA SER A 199 -24.59 -17.76 -4.23
C SER A 199 -23.15 -17.85 -3.69
N ALA A 200 -22.27 -18.54 -4.42
CA ALA A 200 -20.84 -18.63 -4.09
C ALA A 200 -20.15 -17.24 -4.16
N GLN A 201 -20.42 -16.47 -5.22
CA GLN A 201 -19.86 -15.12 -5.34
C GLN A 201 -20.26 -14.21 -4.18
N LYS A 202 -21.51 -14.31 -3.67
CA LYS A 202 -22.01 -13.52 -2.54
C LYS A 202 -21.27 -13.82 -1.22
N TRP A 203 -20.61 -14.97 -1.09
CA TRP A 203 -19.79 -15.33 0.06
C TRP A 203 -18.28 -15.15 -0.19
N ILE A 204 -17.81 -15.41 -1.40
CA ILE A 204 -16.39 -15.26 -1.75
C ILE A 204 -16.00 -13.76 -1.76
N PHE A 205 -16.83 -12.92 -2.37
CA PHE A 205 -16.50 -11.49 -2.48
C PHE A 205 -16.30 -10.80 -1.13
N PRO A 206 -17.17 -10.94 -0.12
CA PRO A 206 -16.92 -10.31 1.18
C PRO A 206 -15.68 -10.86 1.90
N LEU A 207 -15.31 -12.13 1.73
CA LEU A 207 -14.06 -12.66 2.25
C LEU A 207 -12.85 -11.94 1.65
N LEU A 208 -12.84 -11.74 0.33
CA LEU A 208 -11.81 -10.98 -0.36
C LEU A 208 -11.87 -9.49 0.01
N MET A 209 -13.08 -8.89 0.03
CA MET A 209 -13.28 -7.46 0.35
C MET A 209 -12.80 -7.12 1.77
N PHE A 210 -13.21 -7.89 2.78
CA PHE A 210 -12.76 -7.68 4.15
C PHE A 210 -11.30 -8.10 4.34
N GLY A 211 -10.88 -9.22 3.73
CA GLY A 211 -9.49 -9.65 3.77
C GLY A 211 -8.54 -8.57 3.25
N PHE A 212 -8.69 -8.16 2.02
CA PHE A 212 -7.92 -7.08 1.43
C PHE A 212 -8.18 -5.73 2.12
N GLY A 213 -9.42 -5.46 2.53
CA GLY A 213 -9.79 -4.24 3.25
C GLY A 213 -9.06 -4.08 4.59
N ILE A 214 -8.92 -5.14 5.37
CA ILE A 214 -8.15 -5.14 6.63
C ILE A 214 -6.68 -4.83 6.37
N LEU A 215 -6.09 -5.41 5.34
CA LEU A 215 -4.70 -5.16 4.93
C LEU A 215 -4.47 -3.69 4.51
N VAL A 216 -5.50 -3.03 4.01
CA VAL A 216 -5.50 -1.60 3.63
C VAL A 216 -5.85 -0.68 4.80
N SER A 217 -6.39 -1.20 5.88
CA SER A 217 -6.97 -0.45 7.00
C SER A 217 -8.38 0.11 6.73
N LEU A 218 -9.29 -0.73 6.21
CA LEU A 218 -10.71 -0.41 6.08
C LEU A 218 -11.35 -0.26 7.48
N TRP A 219 -12.19 0.76 7.67
CA TRP A 219 -12.98 0.91 8.89
C TRP A 219 -13.94 -0.29 9.05
N PRO A 220 -14.12 -0.84 10.25
CA PRO A 220 -13.58 -0.45 11.57
C PRO A 220 -12.19 -1.07 11.88
N PHE A 221 -11.58 -1.84 10.99
CA PHE A 221 -10.34 -2.58 11.19
C PHE A 221 -9.06 -1.75 10.93
N HIS A 222 -9.13 -0.42 11.04
CA HIS A 222 -8.06 0.51 10.65
C HIS A 222 -7.05 0.82 11.76
N THR A 223 -7.38 0.54 13.01
CA THR A 223 -6.64 1.09 14.17
C THR A 223 -5.21 0.59 14.33
N TRP A 224 -4.83 -0.48 13.62
CA TRP A 224 -3.47 -0.99 13.59
C TRP A 224 -2.52 -0.05 12.83
N ALA A 225 -3.00 0.61 11.76
CA ALA A 225 -2.16 1.36 10.83
C ALA A 225 -1.51 2.60 11.47
N PRO A 226 -2.24 3.55 12.10
CA PRO A 226 -1.61 4.70 12.74
C PRO A 226 -0.63 4.30 13.85
N LEU A 227 -0.98 3.30 14.67
CA LEU A 227 -0.13 2.81 15.76
C LEU A 227 1.11 2.10 15.23
N GLY A 228 0.95 1.24 14.22
CA GLY A 228 2.07 0.55 13.59
C GLY A 228 3.07 1.52 12.97
N TYR A 229 2.57 2.53 12.24
CA TYR A 229 3.44 3.52 11.58
C TYR A 229 4.13 4.46 12.58
N SER A 230 3.47 4.84 13.66
CA SER A 230 4.10 5.69 14.69
C SER A 230 5.22 4.98 15.43
N ALA A 231 5.10 3.68 15.63
CA ALA A 231 6.11 2.86 16.28
C ALA A 231 7.22 2.37 15.32
N ALA A 232 6.97 2.32 14.03
CA ALA A 232 7.91 1.74 13.05
C ALA A 232 9.19 2.58 12.88
N PRO A 233 10.33 1.93 12.54
CA PRO A 233 11.48 2.63 11.99
C PRO A 233 11.09 3.39 10.71
N THR A 234 11.77 4.51 10.44
CA THR A 234 11.44 5.40 9.29
C THR A 234 11.28 4.65 7.97
N ALA A 235 12.28 3.85 7.60
CA ALA A 235 12.27 3.08 6.35
C ALA A 235 11.08 2.09 6.28
N THR A 236 10.78 1.44 7.40
CA THR A 236 9.64 0.50 7.50
C THR A 236 8.31 1.23 7.35
N ALA A 237 8.14 2.38 8.01
CA ALA A 237 6.93 3.19 7.89
C ALA A 237 6.73 3.70 6.44
N MET A 238 7.79 4.16 5.77
CA MET A 238 7.78 4.61 4.38
C MET A 238 7.29 3.50 3.44
N LEU A 239 7.90 2.31 3.54
CA LEU A 239 7.55 1.16 2.70
C LEU A 239 6.14 0.63 2.99
N HIS A 240 5.80 0.50 4.27
CA HIS A 240 4.51 -0.07 4.63
C HIS A 240 3.35 0.86 4.24
N ALA A 241 3.39 2.12 4.65
CA ALA A 241 2.34 3.09 4.34
C ALA A 241 2.33 3.49 2.85
N GLY A 242 3.51 3.65 2.26
CA GLY A 242 3.67 4.04 0.86
C GLY A 242 3.32 2.94 -0.14
N VAL A 243 3.74 1.71 0.11
CA VAL A 243 3.73 0.64 -0.89
C VAL A 243 2.92 -0.58 -0.45
N LEU A 244 3.29 -1.26 0.65
CA LEU A 244 2.69 -2.54 1.04
C LEU A 244 1.18 -2.46 1.23
N LYS A 245 0.70 -1.38 1.83
CA LYS A 245 -0.73 -1.12 2.03
C LYS A 245 -1.57 -1.14 0.73
N LYS A 246 -0.96 -0.84 -0.43
CA LYS A 246 -1.65 -0.86 -1.74
C LYS A 246 -1.92 -2.27 -2.25
N PHE A 247 -1.29 -3.29 -1.67
CA PHE A 247 -1.52 -4.69 -2.03
C PHE A 247 -3.00 -5.08 -1.99
N GLY A 248 -3.71 -4.76 -0.91
CA GLY A 248 -5.12 -5.10 -0.78
C GLY A 248 -6.00 -4.37 -1.79
N LEU A 249 -5.71 -3.09 -2.10
CA LEU A 249 -6.42 -2.33 -3.13
C LEU A 249 -6.19 -2.91 -4.52
N TYR A 250 -4.94 -3.25 -4.82
CA TYR A 250 -4.58 -3.93 -6.07
C TYR A 250 -5.26 -5.29 -6.17
N GLY A 251 -5.29 -6.08 -5.07
CA GLY A 251 -6.00 -7.35 -5.01
C GLY A 251 -7.51 -7.22 -5.25
N MET A 252 -8.14 -6.17 -4.75
CA MET A 252 -9.55 -5.90 -5.03
C MET A 252 -9.80 -5.59 -6.51
N ILE A 253 -8.96 -4.77 -7.13
CA ILE A 253 -9.10 -4.38 -8.55
C ILE A 253 -8.73 -5.55 -9.46
N ARG A 254 -7.66 -6.28 -9.15
CA ARG A 254 -7.08 -7.34 -10.01
C ARG A 254 -7.81 -8.67 -9.89
N ILE A 255 -8.29 -9.01 -8.69
CA ILE A 255 -8.78 -10.35 -8.37
C ILE A 255 -10.24 -10.31 -7.96
N ALA A 256 -10.59 -9.60 -6.87
CA ALA A 256 -11.90 -9.71 -6.27
C ALA A 256 -13.04 -9.31 -7.23
N ILE A 257 -12.92 -8.16 -7.88
CA ILE A 257 -13.95 -7.64 -8.80
C ILE A 257 -14.07 -8.48 -10.08
N PRO A 258 -12.97 -8.79 -10.82
CA PRO A 258 -13.09 -9.56 -12.05
C PRO A 258 -13.54 -11.01 -11.85
N MET A 259 -13.22 -11.61 -10.70
CA MET A 259 -13.53 -13.02 -10.42
C MET A 259 -14.90 -13.22 -9.75
N ALA A 260 -15.46 -12.20 -9.11
CA ALA A 260 -16.79 -12.27 -8.48
C ALA A 260 -17.63 -11.02 -8.76
N PRO A 261 -17.97 -10.73 -10.04
CA PRO A 261 -18.65 -9.49 -10.42
C PRO A 261 -20.07 -9.34 -9.84
N VAL A 262 -20.83 -10.43 -9.72
CA VAL A 262 -22.17 -10.41 -9.09
C VAL A 262 -22.02 -10.17 -7.57
N GLY A 263 -21.10 -10.85 -6.93
CA GLY A 263 -20.77 -10.60 -5.53
C GLY A 263 -20.33 -9.14 -5.29
N ALA A 264 -19.53 -8.58 -6.20
CA ALA A 264 -19.11 -7.18 -6.15
C ALA A 264 -20.34 -6.23 -6.20
N GLN A 265 -21.24 -6.40 -7.15
CA GLN A 265 -22.46 -5.57 -7.25
C GLN A 265 -23.30 -5.59 -5.96
N TYR A 266 -23.34 -6.73 -5.28
CA TYR A 266 -24.09 -6.86 -4.02
C TYR A 266 -23.42 -6.14 -2.85
N TRP A 267 -22.09 -6.19 -2.74
CA TRP A 267 -21.35 -5.72 -1.55
C TRP A 267 -20.74 -4.33 -1.68
N LEU A 268 -20.53 -3.80 -2.89
CA LEU A 268 -19.83 -2.53 -3.08
C LEU A 268 -20.56 -1.31 -2.50
N GLY A 269 -21.91 -1.39 -2.38
CA GLY A 269 -22.68 -0.37 -1.64
C GLY A 269 -22.24 -0.29 -0.17
N ILE A 270 -22.00 -1.44 0.48
CA ILE A 270 -21.47 -1.50 1.86
C ILE A 270 -20.05 -0.96 1.90
N LEU A 271 -19.21 -1.33 0.93
CA LEU A 271 -17.85 -0.80 0.83
C LEU A 271 -17.84 0.73 0.73
N ALA A 272 -18.76 1.34 -0.05
CA ALA A 272 -18.88 2.79 -0.16
C ALA A 272 -19.18 3.47 1.20
N TRP A 273 -20.06 2.88 2.01
CA TRP A 273 -20.34 3.38 3.38
C TRP A 273 -19.15 3.21 4.31
N LEU A 274 -18.44 2.08 4.26
CA LEU A 274 -17.22 1.86 5.03
C LEU A 274 -16.10 2.81 4.60
N ALA A 275 -16.00 3.10 3.30
CA ALA A 275 -15.08 4.10 2.76
C ALA A 275 -15.39 5.51 3.29
N MET A 276 -16.68 5.88 3.36
CA MET A 276 -17.09 7.14 3.99
C MET A 276 -16.70 7.19 5.47
N ALA A 277 -16.87 6.08 6.20
CA ALA A 277 -16.43 6.00 7.59
C ALA A 277 -14.90 6.18 7.74
N ASN A 278 -14.10 5.63 6.82
CA ASN A 278 -12.65 5.91 6.77
C ASN A 278 -12.38 7.42 6.63
N LEU A 279 -13.04 8.06 5.66
CA LEU A 279 -12.87 9.50 5.40
C LEU A 279 -13.24 10.33 6.62
N LEU A 280 -14.47 10.18 7.12
CA LEU A 280 -15.00 10.98 8.23
C LEU A 280 -14.26 10.72 9.53
N PHE A 281 -14.29 9.48 9.98
CA PHE A 281 -13.78 9.12 11.32
C PHE A 281 -12.28 9.34 11.39
N CYS A 282 -11.51 8.78 10.47
CA CYS A 282 -10.05 8.89 10.52
C CYS A 282 -9.56 10.30 10.20
N GLY A 283 -10.27 11.04 9.33
CA GLY A 283 -10.00 12.45 9.08
C GLY A 283 -10.15 13.31 10.33
N LEU A 284 -11.27 13.16 11.06
CA LEU A 284 -11.52 13.88 12.31
C LEU A 284 -10.53 13.47 13.41
N VAL A 285 -10.17 12.18 13.50
CA VAL A 285 -9.16 11.69 14.44
C VAL A 285 -7.79 12.27 14.11
N ALA A 286 -7.43 12.39 12.82
CA ALA A 286 -6.15 12.96 12.38
C ALA A 286 -5.97 14.40 12.89
N VAL A 287 -7.01 15.23 12.76
CA VAL A 287 -6.99 16.66 13.20
C VAL A 287 -6.74 16.79 14.72
N ARG A 288 -7.11 15.79 15.51
CA ARG A 288 -6.95 15.82 16.97
C ARG A 288 -5.60 15.26 17.45
N GLN A 289 -4.78 14.71 16.58
CA GLN A 289 -3.49 14.16 16.97
C GLN A 289 -2.50 15.27 17.35
N LYS A 290 -1.67 14.97 18.35
CA LYS A 290 -0.53 15.80 18.75
C LYS A 290 0.80 15.25 18.21
N ASP A 291 0.87 13.95 18.01
CA ASP A 291 2.02 13.27 17.42
C ASP A 291 1.94 13.28 15.90
N LEU A 292 3.03 13.70 15.25
CA LEU A 292 3.10 13.86 13.80
C LEU A 292 2.89 12.54 13.06
N ASN A 293 3.47 11.43 13.53
CA ASN A 293 3.30 10.13 12.88
C ASN A 293 1.88 9.58 13.02
N LEU A 294 1.23 9.84 14.17
CA LEU A 294 -0.19 9.47 14.35
C LEU A 294 -1.08 10.31 13.44
N LEU A 295 -0.78 11.59 13.24
CA LEU A 295 -1.49 12.44 12.28
C LEU A 295 -1.36 11.90 10.87
N ILE A 296 -0.11 11.70 10.38
CA ILE A 296 0.16 11.17 9.04
C ILE A 296 -0.49 9.79 8.86
N GLY A 297 -0.42 8.93 9.88
CA GLY A 297 -1.02 7.60 9.86
C GLY A 297 -2.55 7.62 9.71
N ASN A 298 -3.26 8.46 10.49
CA ASN A 298 -4.71 8.61 10.38
C ASN A 298 -5.11 9.29 9.05
N SER A 299 -4.38 10.29 8.60
CA SER A 299 -4.56 10.90 7.28
C SER A 299 -4.40 9.86 6.16
N SER A 300 -3.38 9.00 6.26
CA SER A 300 -3.20 7.89 5.31
C SER A 300 -4.37 6.91 5.29
N VAL A 301 -5.00 6.63 6.44
CA VAL A 301 -6.21 5.79 6.50
C VAL A 301 -7.40 6.50 5.85
N ALA A 302 -7.56 7.80 6.08
CA ALA A 302 -8.62 8.59 5.44
C ALA A 302 -8.48 8.56 3.91
N HIS A 303 -7.28 8.77 3.36
CA HIS A 303 -7.05 8.71 1.91
C HIS A 303 -7.39 7.35 1.30
N MET A 304 -7.23 6.25 2.04
CA MET A 304 -7.69 4.94 1.53
C MET A 304 -9.21 4.92 1.32
N GLY A 305 -9.98 5.72 2.05
CA GLY A 305 -11.41 5.89 1.84
C GLY A 305 -11.75 6.39 0.43
N PHE A 306 -10.97 7.35 -0.13
CA PHE A 306 -11.16 7.79 -1.52
C PHE A 306 -10.95 6.63 -2.50
N ILE A 307 -9.89 5.85 -2.32
CA ILE A 307 -9.59 4.73 -3.22
C ILE A 307 -10.69 3.66 -3.15
N PHE A 308 -11.15 3.30 -1.94
CA PHE A 308 -12.27 2.38 -1.78
C PHE A 308 -13.56 2.90 -2.42
N LEU A 309 -13.83 4.20 -2.34
CA LEU A 309 -14.98 4.83 -2.98
C LEU A 309 -14.88 4.78 -4.51
N GLY A 310 -13.67 5.01 -5.05
CA GLY A 310 -13.38 4.86 -6.47
C GLY A 310 -13.61 3.42 -6.96
N ILE A 311 -13.15 2.43 -6.18
CA ILE A 311 -13.39 0.99 -6.46
C ILE A 311 -14.88 0.67 -6.39
N ALA A 312 -15.59 1.17 -5.36
CA ALA A 312 -17.01 0.93 -5.17
C ALA A 312 -17.90 1.48 -6.29
N SER A 313 -17.43 2.49 -7.02
CA SER A 313 -18.16 3.05 -8.16
C SER A 313 -18.31 2.10 -9.36
N MET A 314 -17.52 1.03 -9.43
CA MET A 314 -17.49 0.01 -10.49
C MET A 314 -17.46 0.55 -11.93
N ASN A 315 -16.90 1.73 -12.14
CA ASN A 315 -16.73 2.29 -13.47
C ASN A 315 -15.26 2.61 -13.75
N ILE A 316 -14.90 2.71 -15.01
CA ILE A 316 -13.51 2.93 -15.44
C ILE A 316 -12.93 4.24 -14.91
N ILE A 317 -13.77 5.28 -14.78
CA ILE A 317 -13.36 6.59 -14.27
C ILE A 317 -12.94 6.45 -12.80
N GLY A 318 -13.75 5.76 -11.98
CA GLY A 318 -13.44 5.54 -10.57
C GLY A 318 -12.23 4.65 -10.34
N LEU A 319 -12.06 3.59 -11.14
CA LEU A 319 -10.88 2.73 -11.09
C LEU A 319 -9.61 3.49 -11.49
N THR A 320 -9.68 4.32 -12.53
CA THR A 320 -8.56 5.18 -12.94
C THR A 320 -8.19 6.17 -11.85
N GLY A 321 -9.18 6.84 -11.24
CA GLY A 321 -8.97 7.72 -10.08
C GLY A 321 -8.36 6.96 -8.89
N ALA A 322 -8.85 5.77 -8.60
CA ALA A 322 -8.33 4.92 -7.52
C ALA A 322 -6.84 4.58 -7.73
N VAL A 323 -6.45 4.12 -8.92
CA VAL A 323 -5.05 3.81 -9.24
C VAL A 323 -4.17 5.07 -9.17
N LEU A 324 -4.66 6.21 -9.68
CA LEU A 324 -3.94 7.48 -9.62
C LEU A 324 -3.69 7.91 -8.16
N VAL A 325 -4.71 7.82 -7.30
CA VAL A 325 -4.55 8.12 -5.87
C VAL A 325 -3.65 7.11 -5.18
N MET A 326 -3.68 5.82 -5.55
CA MET A 326 -2.74 4.82 -5.01
C MET A 326 -1.28 5.22 -5.23
N ILE A 327 -0.95 5.68 -6.44
CA ILE A 327 0.41 6.11 -6.81
C ILE A 327 0.75 7.42 -6.09
N ALA A 328 -0.11 8.43 -6.20
CA ALA A 328 0.11 9.75 -5.61
C ALA A 328 0.27 9.67 -4.08
N HIS A 329 -0.64 8.97 -3.40
CA HIS A 329 -0.57 8.75 -1.96
C HIS A 329 0.65 7.90 -1.55
N GLY A 330 1.08 6.97 -2.41
CA GLY A 330 2.29 6.17 -2.15
C GLY A 330 3.53 7.05 -1.99
N LEU A 331 3.75 7.95 -2.92
CA LEU A 331 4.83 8.93 -2.89
C LEU A 331 4.67 9.92 -1.73
N LEU A 332 3.46 10.44 -1.53
CA LEU A 332 3.13 11.35 -0.44
C LEU A 332 3.43 10.74 0.94
N ALA A 333 2.92 9.54 1.21
CA ALA A 333 3.11 8.89 2.50
C ALA A 333 4.59 8.58 2.77
N ALA A 334 5.32 8.12 1.76
CA ALA A 334 6.75 7.87 1.87
C ALA A 334 7.52 9.16 2.19
N LEU A 335 7.23 10.27 1.49
CA LEU A 335 7.85 11.56 1.76
C LEU A 335 7.52 12.07 3.17
N ALA A 336 6.25 12.00 3.59
CA ALA A 336 5.80 12.49 4.88
C ALA A 336 6.47 11.69 6.04
N PHE A 337 6.51 10.36 5.97
CA PHE A 337 7.20 9.55 6.98
C PHE A 337 8.73 9.69 6.92
N GLY A 338 9.32 9.85 5.75
CA GLY A 338 10.74 10.13 5.60
C GLY A 338 11.16 11.44 6.27
N LEU A 339 10.40 12.51 6.01
CA LEU A 339 10.64 13.82 6.64
C LEU A 339 10.35 13.80 8.15
N SER A 340 9.29 13.13 8.60
CA SER A 340 9.02 12.95 10.02
C SER A 340 10.15 12.22 10.73
N GLY A 341 10.74 11.19 10.09
CA GLY A 341 11.93 10.52 10.59
C GLY A 341 13.14 11.44 10.71
N HIS A 342 13.34 12.32 9.73
CA HIS A 342 14.38 13.34 9.78
C HIS A 342 14.15 14.35 10.92
N PHE A 343 12.91 14.81 11.12
CA PHE A 343 12.58 15.69 12.24
C PHE A 343 12.79 15.02 13.58
N TYR A 344 12.46 13.73 13.70
CA TYR A 344 12.73 12.96 14.92
C TYR A 344 14.22 12.86 15.24
N GLN A 345 15.07 12.65 14.24
CA GLN A 345 16.53 12.59 14.43
C GLN A 345 17.09 13.93 14.95
N GLN A 346 16.48 15.06 14.57
CA GLN A 346 16.94 16.40 14.98
C GLN A 346 16.39 16.84 16.35
N ASN A 347 15.12 16.48 16.64
CA ASN A 347 14.41 17.02 17.81
C ASN A 347 14.14 15.96 18.89
N SER A 348 14.40 14.67 18.63
CA SER A 348 14.08 13.53 19.51
C SER A 348 12.61 13.45 19.95
N SER A 349 11.72 14.24 19.31
CA SER A 349 10.29 14.30 19.59
C SER A 349 9.51 14.54 18.30
N LEU A 350 8.30 13.96 18.21
CA LEU A 350 7.32 14.21 17.14
C LEU A 350 6.08 14.92 17.68
N ASP A 351 6.13 15.43 18.91
CA ASP A 351 5.05 16.25 19.46
C ASP A 351 5.01 17.61 18.73
N MET A 352 3.95 17.82 17.96
CA MET A 352 3.79 19.02 17.14
C MET A 352 3.67 20.31 17.98
N THR A 353 3.30 20.20 19.25
CA THR A 353 3.26 21.38 20.15
C THR A 353 4.65 21.93 20.46
N GLN A 354 5.69 21.09 20.31
CA GLN A 354 7.10 21.44 20.53
C GLN A 354 7.84 21.71 19.20
N MET A 355 7.20 21.47 18.06
CA MET A 355 7.78 21.60 16.73
C MET A 355 7.45 22.97 16.11
N GLY A 356 8.12 24.02 16.56
CA GLY A 356 7.95 25.35 15.99
C GLY A 356 9.10 25.78 15.09
N GLY A 357 8.79 26.59 14.05
CA GLY A 357 9.81 27.27 13.22
C GLY A 357 10.61 26.35 12.28
N LEU A 358 10.05 25.21 11.85
CA LEU A 358 10.72 24.24 10.96
C LEU A 358 11.22 24.88 9.66
N LEU A 359 10.41 25.74 9.03
CA LEU A 359 10.80 26.47 7.80
C LEU A 359 12.03 27.34 8.01
N ARG A 360 12.20 27.92 9.20
CA ARG A 360 13.35 28.78 9.51
C ARG A 360 14.61 27.97 9.83
N LYS A 361 14.45 26.86 10.57
CA LYS A 361 15.58 26.04 11.03
C LYS A 361 16.06 25.05 9.96
N MET A 362 15.12 24.48 9.19
CA MET A 362 15.38 23.47 8.18
C MET A 362 14.57 23.81 6.90
N PRO A 363 14.97 24.83 6.13
CA PRO A 363 14.15 25.38 5.04
C PRO A 363 13.80 24.35 3.97
N LEU A 364 14.75 23.53 3.55
CA LEU A 364 14.50 22.52 2.53
C LEU A 364 13.52 21.43 3.01
N ALA A 365 13.77 20.86 4.19
CA ALA A 365 12.90 19.83 4.75
C ALA A 365 11.52 20.39 5.13
N GLY A 366 11.48 21.60 5.68
CA GLY A 366 10.23 22.29 6.02
C GLY A 366 9.38 22.63 4.79
N THR A 367 10.01 23.11 3.70
CA THR A 367 9.31 23.36 2.43
C THR A 367 8.79 22.08 1.80
N ALA A 368 9.63 21.01 1.76
CA ALA A 368 9.20 19.71 1.24
C ALA A 368 8.04 19.13 2.07
N PHE A 369 8.06 19.32 3.40
CA PHE A 369 6.96 18.89 4.26
C PHE A 369 5.68 19.71 4.02
N LEU A 370 5.80 21.03 3.85
CA LEU A 370 4.67 21.89 3.49
C LEU A 370 4.05 21.45 2.16
N MET A 371 4.87 21.22 1.13
CA MET A 371 4.38 20.71 -0.17
C MET A 371 3.71 19.34 -0.04
N ALA A 372 4.27 18.44 0.79
CA ALA A 372 3.64 17.14 1.06
C ALA A 372 2.26 17.32 1.73
N MET A 373 2.13 18.22 2.69
CA MET A 373 0.84 18.51 3.33
C MET A 373 -0.16 19.14 2.36
N MET A 374 0.28 20.06 1.49
CA MET A 374 -0.56 20.63 0.43
C MET A 374 -1.04 19.56 -0.56
N ALA A 375 -0.18 18.62 -0.94
CA ALA A 375 -0.57 17.48 -1.76
C ALA A 375 -1.58 16.58 -1.05
N GLY A 376 -1.39 16.33 0.25
CA GLY A 376 -2.33 15.57 1.09
C GLY A 376 -3.68 16.27 1.32
N CYS A 377 -3.70 17.61 1.28
CA CYS A 377 -4.95 18.37 1.29
C CYS A 377 -5.64 18.42 -0.08
N GLY A 378 -5.07 17.76 -1.10
CA GLY A 378 -5.62 17.72 -2.45
C GLY A 378 -5.69 19.08 -3.12
N LEU A 379 -4.68 19.92 -2.97
CA LEU A 379 -4.63 21.19 -3.68
C LEU A 379 -4.46 20.97 -5.19
N PRO A 380 -5.17 21.75 -6.03
CA PRO A 380 -4.96 21.73 -7.48
C PRO A 380 -3.48 21.93 -7.84
N GLY A 381 -2.99 21.11 -8.76
CA GLY A 381 -1.57 21.05 -9.13
C GLY A 381 -0.84 19.80 -8.61
N PHE A 382 -1.43 19.07 -7.68
CA PHE A 382 -0.92 17.78 -7.21
C PHE A 382 -1.75 16.60 -7.74
N ALA A 383 -1.11 15.44 -7.88
CA ALA A 383 -1.75 14.24 -8.44
C ALA A 383 -2.90 13.71 -7.58
N ASN A 384 -2.85 13.89 -6.26
CA ASN A 384 -3.95 13.53 -5.37
C ASN A 384 -5.25 14.23 -5.77
N PHE A 385 -5.21 15.55 -6.02
CA PHE A 385 -6.38 16.32 -6.46
C PHE A 385 -7.03 15.71 -7.70
N ALA A 386 -6.23 15.44 -8.73
CA ALA A 386 -6.73 14.88 -9.99
C ALA A 386 -7.44 13.54 -9.77
N GLY A 387 -6.82 12.65 -8.96
CA GLY A 387 -7.40 11.35 -8.66
C GLY A 387 -8.65 11.43 -7.80
N GLU A 388 -8.66 12.25 -6.76
CA GLU A 388 -9.81 12.43 -5.86
C GLU A 388 -10.99 13.07 -6.58
N LEU A 389 -10.74 14.09 -7.41
CA LEU A 389 -11.77 14.70 -8.24
C LEU A 389 -12.42 13.69 -9.21
N THR A 390 -11.58 12.86 -9.84
CA THR A 390 -12.03 11.79 -10.73
C THR A 390 -12.91 10.79 -9.97
N ILE A 391 -12.55 10.43 -8.74
CA ILE A 391 -13.34 9.54 -7.88
C ILE A 391 -14.68 10.20 -7.51
N PHE A 392 -14.73 11.50 -7.22
CA PHE A 392 -15.99 12.20 -6.94
C PHE A 392 -16.98 12.14 -8.12
N PHE A 393 -16.50 12.39 -9.33
CA PHE A 393 -17.34 12.24 -10.53
C PHE A 393 -17.85 10.79 -10.70
N ALA A 394 -16.97 9.82 -10.50
CA ALA A 394 -17.31 8.41 -10.60
C ALA A 394 -18.34 7.98 -9.55
N ALA A 395 -18.15 8.35 -8.29
CA ALA A 395 -19.05 8.04 -7.19
C ALA A 395 -20.42 8.72 -7.35
N TRP A 396 -20.42 9.96 -7.85
CA TRP A 396 -21.64 10.68 -8.16
C TRP A 396 -22.46 9.98 -9.25
N SER A 397 -21.81 9.58 -10.34
CA SER A 397 -22.44 8.88 -11.46
C SER A 397 -22.92 7.47 -11.06
N ALA A 398 -22.26 6.82 -10.12
CA ALA A 398 -22.65 5.52 -9.56
C ALA A 398 -23.81 5.61 -8.55
N GLY A 399 -24.33 6.82 -8.26
CA GLY A 399 -25.47 7.04 -7.37
C GLY A 399 -25.10 7.27 -5.89
N TYR A 400 -23.82 7.27 -5.51
CA TYR A 400 -23.36 7.54 -4.15
C TYR A 400 -23.32 9.05 -3.81
N LYS A 401 -24.36 9.79 -4.20
CA LYS A 401 -24.43 11.27 -4.10
C LYS A 401 -24.19 11.79 -2.69
N LEU A 402 -24.85 11.20 -1.67
CA LEU A 402 -24.69 11.60 -0.28
C LEU A 402 -23.27 11.39 0.21
N ILE A 403 -22.68 10.23 -0.08
CA ILE A 403 -21.30 9.89 0.28
C ILE A 403 -20.32 10.87 -0.38
N THR A 404 -20.55 11.17 -1.66
CA THR A 404 -19.70 12.13 -2.42
C THR A 404 -19.78 13.53 -1.83
N VAL A 405 -20.96 14.03 -1.47
CA VAL A 405 -21.11 15.36 -0.85
C VAL A 405 -20.39 15.40 0.50
N ILE A 406 -20.56 14.39 1.35
CA ILE A 406 -19.90 14.32 2.65
C ILE A 406 -18.37 14.25 2.47
N ALA A 407 -17.87 13.44 1.55
CA ALA A 407 -16.44 13.34 1.25
C ALA A 407 -15.86 14.68 0.74
N CYS A 408 -16.61 15.39 -0.11
CA CYS A 408 -16.23 16.71 -0.63
C CYS A 408 -16.21 17.78 0.49
N LEU A 409 -17.18 17.77 1.40
CA LEU A 409 -17.25 18.72 2.52
C LEU A 409 -16.07 18.55 3.49
N LEU A 410 -15.63 17.32 3.74
CA LEU A 410 -14.43 17.05 4.53
C LEU A 410 -13.17 17.60 3.90
N TYR A 411 -13.08 17.48 2.60
CA TYR A 411 -11.98 17.97 1.80
C TYR A 411 -11.89 19.52 1.82
N THR A 412 -13.03 20.20 1.81
CA THR A 412 -13.11 21.67 1.78
C THR A 412 -13.26 22.31 3.16
N SER A 413 -13.39 21.51 4.22
CA SER A 413 -13.57 22.01 5.58
C SER A 413 -12.28 22.69 6.08
N PRO A 414 -12.32 23.97 6.50
CA PRO A 414 -11.16 24.63 7.07
C PRO A 414 -10.69 23.93 8.34
N SER A 415 -9.38 23.73 8.44
CA SER A 415 -8.77 23.17 9.64
C SER A 415 -9.15 24.00 10.88
N PRO A 416 -9.47 23.39 12.04
CA PRO A 416 -9.69 24.14 13.29
C PRO A 416 -8.53 25.06 13.70
N ARG A 417 -7.37 24.93 13.09
CA ARG A 417 -6.20 25.81 13.29
C ARG A 417 -6.33 27.18 12.63
N ASP A 418 -7.27 27.36 11.70
CA ASP A 418 -7.51 28.65 11.04
C ASP A 418 -8.40 29.59 11.87
N ARG A 419 -8.74 29.20 13.10
CA ARG A 419 -9.59 29.97 14.04
C ARG A 419 -8.85 30.51 15.27
N GLY A 420 -7.52 30.58 15.22
CA GLY A 420 -6.76 31.11 16.36
C GLY A 420 -5.57 31.91 15.98
#